data_2139d4fccad8a405dae9fb42c2153bfb
#
_entry.id   2139d4fccad8a405dae9fb42c2153bfb
#
_cell.length_a   1.000
_cell.length_b   1.000
_cell.length_c   1.000
_cell.angle_alpha   90.00
_cell.angle_beta   90.00
_cell.angle_gamma   90.00
#
_symmetry.space_group_name_H-M   'P 1'
#
loop_
_entity.id
_entity.type
_entity.pdbx_description
1 polymer ?
#
loop_
_entity_poly.entity_id
_entity_poly.type
_entity_poly.pdbx_seq_one_letter_code
_entity_poly.pdbx_strand_id
1 'polypeptide(L)'
;MAIAYSARRGHLDDILELGGAIFARRRLALDAPEAGQRLGELDVAIVGLAETIEARLALTRARGSAAPLDELRTAFQLEATEQRCLWLLLALAVSEELRGLAGVDDDVPLALLDDVVYAAPAVRDRFAIELGPAGRLARLGLIETATARPRDGFLGRSVRIAERIVDLAFGIDGLARDVAGFARLIEPDEVELLDAAEVASAVHAALAHHVEAGAGAVPLLRGAEGSGRQTIVGLAARALGARLLVVRCADLPLGLDRAMTAVQREAILHRAVIVMCDLEALADDPATGQLDRTRVLDLAFAHYTGPLALTACPSFARPLVPSRGAIVFDMPATSEAVRAELWYRALPRARSP
;
A
#
# COMPACT_ATOMS: atom_id res chain seq x y z
N MET A 1 13.34 -28.01 -16.08
CA MET A 1 12.96 -26.87 -16.94
C MET A 1 11.85 -26.09 -16.24
N ALA A 2 12.07 -24.83 -15.90
CA ALA A 2 11.09 -24.01 -15.20
C ALA A 2 9.87 -23.71 -16.11
N ILE A 3 8.67 -23.72 -15.53
CA ILE A 3 7.41 -23.43 -16.23
C ILE A 3 6.77 -22.22 -15.53
N ALA A 4 6.26 -21.26 -16.31
CA ALA A 4 5.55 -20.08 -15.76
C ALA A 4 4.37 -20.49 -14.87
N TYR A 5 4.04 -19.66 -13.89
CA TYR A 5 2.86 -19.88 -13.08
C TYR A 5 1.59 -19.73 -13.93
N SER A 6 0.75 -20.74 -13.90
CA SER A 6 -0.56 -20.71 -14.56
C SER A 6 -1.69 -20.29 -13.62
N ALA A 7 -1.44 -20.34 -12.32
CA ALA A 7 -2.38 -19.98 -11.27
C ALA A 7 -1.65 -19.32 -10.11
N ARG A 8 -2.33 -18.42 -9.40
CA ARG A 8 -1.83 -17.71 -8.19
C ARG A 8 -1.34 -18.69 -7.11
N ARG A 9 -2.05 -19.81 -6.94
CA ARG A 9 -1.75 -20.84 -5.94
C ARG A 9 -0.38 -21.47 -6.13
N GLY A 10 0.04 -21.71 -7.38
CA GLY A 10 1.34 -22.34 -7.63
C GLY A 10 2.54 -21.54 -7.13
N HIS A 11 2.45 -20.20 -7.10
CA HIS A 11 3.49 -19.36 -6.49
C HIS A 11 3.48 -19.46 -4.97
N LEU A 12 2.30 -19.50 -4.35
CA LEU A 12 2.16 -19.69 -2.90
C LEU A 12 2.69 -21.07 -2.48
N ASP A 13 2.38 -22.14 -3.25
CA ASP A 13 2.87 -23.48 -2.95
C ASP A 13 4.42 -23.55 -2.98
N ASP A 14 5.06 -22.91 -3.95
CA ASP A 14 6.54 -22.83 -4.02
C ASP A 14 7.12 -22.04 -2.82
N ILE A 15 6.45 -20.97 -2.38
CA ILE A 15 6.85 -20.21 -1.19
C ILE A 15 6.73 -21.07 0.08
N LEU A 16 5.68 -21.87 0.20
CA LEU A 16 5.51 -22.81 1.31
C LEU A 16 6.61 -23.87 1.32
N GLU A 17 6.95 -24.44 0.16
CA GLU A 17 8.04 -25.41 0.03
C GLU A 17 9.39 -24.81 0.42
N LEU A 18 9.69 -23.60 -0.06
CA LEU A 18 10.90 -22.87 0.30
C LEU A 18 10.95 -22.59 1.81
N GLY A 19 9.85 -22.13 2.41
CA GLY A 19 9.72 -21.90 3.84
C GLY A 19 9.96 -23.19 4.64
N GLY A 20 9.38 -24.31 4.20
CA GLY A 20 9.59 -25.63 4.78
C GLY A 20 11.05 -26.04 4.81
N ALA A 21 11.75 -25.90 3.69
CA ALA A 21 13.17 -26.23 3.60
C ALA A 21 14.03 -25.34 4.55
N ILE A 22 13.75 -24.03 4.60
CA ILE A 22 14.44 -23.08 5.47
C ILE A 22 14.25 -23.42 6.95
N PHE A 23 13.01 -23.66 7.39
CA PHE A 23 12.73 -23.97 8.80
C PHE A 23 13.23 -25.37 9.19
N ALA A 24 13.14 -26.36 8.28
CA ALA A 24 13.72 -27.69 8.49
C ALA A 24 15.25 -27.62 8.66
N ARG A 25 15.91 -26.85 7.84
CA ARG A 25 17.38 -26.62 7.95
C ARG A 25 17.73 -25.98 9.29
N ARG A 26 17.00 -24.93 9.68
CA ARG A 26 17.18 -24.26 10.97
C ARG A 26 16.97 -25.22 12.13
N ARG A 27 15.89 -25.99 12.12
CA ARG A 27 15.58 -26.97 13.15
C ARG A 27 16.68 -28.02 13.27
N LEU A 28 17.12 -28.57 12.15
CA LEU A 28 18.22 -29.54 12.14
C LEU A 28 19.52 -28.95 12.70
N ALA A 29 19.83 -27.69 12.39
CA ALA A 29 21.04 -27.01 12.91
C ALA A 29 20.99 -26.82 14.43
N LEU A 30 19.78 -26.68 15.02
CA LEU A 30 19.60 -26.55 16.47
C LEU A 30 19.63 -27.91 17.17
N ASP A 31 18.98 -28.93 16.58
CA ASP A 31 18.80 -30.25 17.22
C ASP A 31 20.00 -31.17 16.98
N ALA A 32 20.72 -31.04 15.87
CA ALA A 32 21.84 -31.89 15.48
C ALA A 32 22.91 -31.10 14.70
N PRO A 33 23.65 -30.19 15.33
CA PRO A 33 24.65 -29.34 14.66
C PRO A 33 25.77 -30.12 13.97
N GLU A 34 26.00 -31.37 14.38
CA GLU A 34 26.98 -32.30 13.76
C GLU A 34 26.49 -32.90 12.44
N ALA A 35 25.24 -32.75 12.04
CA ALA A 35 24.66 -33.32 10.82
C ALA A 35 25.09 -32.51 9.54
N GLY A 36 26.38 -32.19 9.41
CA GLY A 36 26.91 -31.29 8.39
C GLY A 36 26.52 -31.67 6.95
N GLN A 37 26.53 -32.98 6.61
CA GLN A 37 26.12 -33.42 5.27
C GLN A 37 24.64 -33.07 4.98
N ARG A 38 23.72 -33.38 5.91
CA ARG A 38 22.28 -33.10 5.76
C ARG A 38 22.00 -31.59 5.73
N LEU A 39 22.72 -30.79 6.53
CA LEU A 39 22.64 -29.35 6.47
C LEU A 39 23.05 -28.81 5.11
N GLY A 40 24.16 -29.34 4.52
CA GLY A 40 24.59 -28.99 3.18
C GLY A 40 23.58 -29.39 2.08
N GLU A 41 22.95 -30.57 2.19
CA GLU A 41 21.87 -30.97 1.27
C GLU A 41 20.67 -30.02 1.31
N LEU A 42 20.28 -29.56 2.50
CA LEU A 42 19.21 -28.56 2.65
C LEU A 42 19.62 -27.18 2.13
N ASP A 43 20.86 -26.75 2.34
CA ASP A 43 21.35 -25.49 1.77
C ASP A 43 21.28 -25.50 0.24
N VAL A 44 21.67 -26.61 -0.42
CA VAL A 44 21.55 -26.77 -1.86
C VAL A 44 20.08 -26.77 -2.31
N ALA A 45 19.20 -27.44 -1.58
CA ALA A 45 17.77 -27.46 -1.87
C ALA A 45 17.14 -26.05 -1.78
N ILE A 46 17.47 -25.28 -0.73
CA ILE A 46 16.98 -23.91 -0.53
C ILE A 46 17.41 -23.00 -1.69
N VAL A 47 18.67 -23.08 -2.11
CA VAL A 47 19.16 -22.30 -3.27
C VAL A 47 18.43 -22.71 -4.54
N GLY A 48 18.32 -24.01 -4.80
CA GLY A 48 17.61 -24.51 -5.99
C GLY A 48 16.13 -24.13 -6.05
N LEU A 49 15.43 -24.15 -4.90
CA LEU A 49 14.04 -23.68 -4.82
C LEU A 49 13.94 -22.18 -5.10
N ALA A 50 14.80 -21.36 -4.49
CA ALA A 50 14.82 -19.93 -4.72
C ALA A 50 15.08 -19.58 -6.19
N GLU A 51 16.06 -20.23 -6.83
CA GLU A 51 16.36 -20.05 -8.27
C GLU A 51 15.18 -20.50 -9.15
N THR A 52 14.51 -21.59 -8.78
CA THR A 52 13.32 -22.08 -9.49
C THR A 52 12.18 -21.08 -9.41
N ILE A 53 11.89 -20.50 -8.24
CA ILE A 53 10.87 -19.46 -8.05
C ILE A 53 11.19 -18.26 -8.94
N GLU A 54 12.42 -17.73 -8.89
CA GLU A 54 12.81 -16.55 -9.69
C GLU A 54 12.72 -16.84 -11.20
N ALA A 55 13.12 -18.03 -11.65
CA ALA A 55 12.99 -18.43 -13.05
C ALA A 55 11.50 -18.52 -13.48
N ARG A 56 10.62 -19.08 -12.65
CA ARG A 56 9.18 -19.15 -12.90
C ARG A 56 8.54 -17.77 -12.93
N LEU A 57 8.92 -16.87 -12.03
CA LEU A 57 8.46 -15.48 -12.02
C LEU A 57 8.90 -14.73 -13.28
N ALA A 58 10.16 -14.88 -13.70
CA ALA A 58 10.66 -14.29 -14.94
C ALA A 58 9.86 -14.74 -16.17
N LEU A 59 9.57 -16.05 -16.28
CA LEU A 59 8.75 -16.60 -17.35
C LEU A 59 7.29 -16.11 -17.28
N THR A 60 6.74 -15.92 -16.09
CA THR A 60 5.38 -15.41 -15.88
C THR A 60 5.28 -13.97 -16.36
N ARG A 61 6.24 -13.12 -15.98
CA ARG A 61 6.35 -11.72 -16.45
C ARG A 61 6.53 -11.65 -17.98
N ALA A 62 7.35 -12.50 -18.56
CA ALA A 62 7.57 -12.56 -20.03
C ALA A 62 6.29 -12.91 -20.80
N ARG A 63 5.31 -13.56 -20.18
CA ARG A 63 3.98 -13.85 -20.75
C ARG A 63 2.96 -12.73 -20.54
N GLY A 64 3.35 -11.61 -19.96
CA GLY A 64 2.44 -10.52 -19.62
C GLY A 64 1.49 -10.84 -18.45
N SER A 65 1.76 -11.92 -17.71
CA SER A 65 1.03 -12.29 -16.50
C SER A 65 1.85 -11.86 -15.27
N ALA A 66 1.16 -11.61 -14.17
CA ALA A 66 1.82 -11.29 -12.92
C ALA A 66 1.37 -12.23 -11.80
N ALA A 67 2.30 -12.62 -10.94
CA ALA A 67 1.99 -13.27 -9.69
C ALA A 67 1.77 -12.17 -8.63
N PRO A 68 0.67 -12.16 -7.86
CA PRO A 68 0.33 -11.04 -6.97
C PRO A 68 1.45 -10.69 -5.98
N LEU A 69 2.15 -11.68 -5.44
CA LEU A 69 3.27 -11.47 -4.51
C LEU A 69 4.54 -10.95 -5.21
N ASP A 70 4.70 -11.18 -6.52
CA ASP A 70 5.78 -10.59 -7.31
C ASP A 70 5.47 -9.13 -7.66
N GLU A 71 4.19 -8.82 -7.91
CA GLU A 71 3.74 -7.43 -8.07
C GLU A 71 4.06 -6.57 -6.83
N LEU A 72 3.97 -7.13 -5.62
CA LEU A 72 4.37 -6.44 -4.40
C LEU A 72 5.82 -5.96 -4.46
N ARG A 73 6.75 -6.81 -4.92
CA ARG A 73 8.15 -6.43 -5.05
C ARG A 73 8.33 -5.18 -5.91
N THR A 74 7.68 -5.17 -7.06
CA THR A 74 7.77 -4.05 -8.01
C THR A 74 7.04 -2.81 -7.49
N ALA A 75 5.82 -2.97 -7.01
CA ALA A 75 4.98 -1.86 -6.55
C ALA A 75 5.57 -1.15 -5.34
N PHE A 76 6.12 -1.91 -4.39
CA PHE A 76 6.72 -1.37 -3.16
C PHE A 76 8.25 -1.24 -3.24
N GLN A 77 8.85 -1.56 -4.40
CA GLN A 77 10.31 -1.51 -4.63
C GLN A 77 11.10 -2.28 -3.54
N LEU A 78 10.65 -3.50 -3.23
CA LEU A 78 11.24 -4.31 -2.16
C LEU A 78 12.60 -4.85 -2.56
N GLU A 79 13.53 -4.82 -1.61
CA GLU A 79 14.80 -5.53 -1.69
C GLU A 79 14.58 -7.05 -1.62
N ALA A 80 15.55 -7.83 -2.06
CA ALA A 80 15.42 -9.29 -2.05
C ALA A 80 15.25 -9.87 -0.63
N THR A 81 15.89 -9.25 0.37
CA THR A 81 15.76 -9.62 1.78
C THR A 81 14.36 -9.28 2.33
N GLU A 82 13.83 -8.10 2.02
CA GLU A 82 12.46 -7.69 2.38
C GLU A 82 11.43 -8.63 1.76
N GLN A 83 11.57 -8.97 0.48
CA GLN A 83 10.71 -9.93 -0.19
C GLN A 83 10.77 -11.31 0.47
N ARG A 84 11.97 -11.79 0.79
CA ARG A 84 12.18 -13.07 1.47
C ARG A 84 11.49 -13.07 2.85
N CYS A 85 11.60 -11.99 3.62
CA CYS A 85 10.89 -11.83 4.88
C CYS A 85 9.37 -11.93 4.70
N LEU A 86 8.79 -11.24 3.71
CA LEU A 86 7.36 -11.31 3.44
C LEU A 86 6.93 -12.73 3.06
N TRP A 87 7.70 -13.45 2.24
CA TRP A 87 7.38 -14.83 1.87
C TRP A 87 7.37 -15.76 3.09
N LEU A 88 8.37 -15.65 3.96
CA LEU A 88 8.42 -16.48 5.18
C LEU A 88 7.31 -16.13 6.17
N LEU A 89 7.03 -14.84 6.37
CA LEU A 89 5.92 -14.41 7.20
C LEU A 89 4.57 -14.89 6.65
N LEU A 90 4.38 -14.84 5.33
CA LEU A 90 3.19 -15.38 4.67
C LEU A 90 3.08 -16.89 4.86
N ALA A 91 4.18 -17.63 4.66
CA ALA A 91 4.21 -19.07 4.85
C ALA A 91 3.83 -19.46 6.29
N LEU A 92 4.34 -18.74 7.29
CA LEU A 92 3.97 -18.94 8.68
C LEU A 92 2.52 -18.55 8.97
N ALA A 93 1.98 -17.51 8.32
CA ALA A 93 0.60 -17.09 8.53
C ALA A 93 -0.42 -18.11 8.00
N VAL A 94 -0.09 -18.82 6.91
CA VAL A 94 -1.04 -19.72 6.23
C VAL A 94 -0.82 -21.21 6.51
N SER A 95 0.28 -21.61 7.18
CA SER A 95 0.61 -22.99 7.49
C SER A 95 0.92 -23.20 8.95
N GLU A 96 0.04 -23.95 9.65
CA GLU A 96 0.25 -24.38 11.03
C GLU A 96 1.45 -25.33 11.17
N GLU A 97 1.66 -26.19 10.16
CA GLU A 97 2.80 -27.10 10.12
C GLU A 97 4.13 -26.32 10.14
N LEU A 98 4.22 -25.26 9.32
CA LEU A 98 5.43 -24.42 9.27
C LEU A 98 5.62 -23.64 10.57
N ARG A 99 4.55 -23.16 11.23
CA ARG A 99 4.65 -22.55 12.56
C ARG A 99 5.23 -23.55 13.58
N GLY A 100 4.72 -24.77 13.60
CA GLY A 100 5.24 -25.83 14.45
C GLY A 100 6.70 -26.15 14.18
N LEU A 101 7.11 -26.21 12.91
CA LEU A 101 8.49 -26.44 12.49
C LEU A 101 9.42 -25.29 12.90
N ALA A 102 8.98 -24.05 12.75
CA ALA A 102 9.71 -22.85 13.14
C ALA A 102 9.75 -22.64 14.66
N GLY A 103 8.83 -23.24 15.41
CA GLY A 103 8.68 -23.09 16.86
C GLY A 103 8.11 -21.71 17.24
N VAL A 104 7.15 -21.21 16.47
CA VAL A 104 6.53 -19.89 16.69
C VAL A 104 5.00 -20.03 16.72
N ASP A 105 4.37 -19.08 17.42
CA ASP A 105 2.93 -18.87 17.41
C ASP A 105 2.54 -17.86 16.29
N ASP A 106 1.52 -17.04 16.53
CA ASP A 106 1.03 -16.06 15.55
C ASP A 106 2.02 -14.91 15.29
N ASP A 107 2.75 -14.48 16.32
CA ASP A 107 3.74 -13.41 16.23
C ASP A 107 5.15 -13.99 16.05
N VAL A 108 5.84 -13.56 15.00
CA VAL A 108 7.17 -14.05 14.61
C VAL A 108 8.25 -13.18 15.23
N PRO A 109 9.11 -13.71 16.11
CA PRO A 109 10.22 -12.95 16.68
C PRO A 109 11.19 -12.47 15.60
N LEU A 110 11.68 -11.23 15.73
CA LEU A 110 12.70 -10.69 14.81
C LEU A 110 13.98 -11.53 14.81
N ALA A 111 14.31 -12.14 15.95
CA ALA A 111 15.45 -13.07 16.05
C ALA A 111 15.36 -14.26 15.08
N LEU A 112 14.15 -14.77 14.81
CA LEU A 112 13.95 -15.83 13.82
C LEU A 112 14.28 -15.34 12.41
N LEU A 113 13.81 -14.15 12.03
CA LEU A 113 14.07 -13.57 10.70
C LEU A 113 15.55 -13.21 10.53
N ASP A 114 16.20 -12.71 11.59
CA ASP A 114 17.65 -12.49 11.60
C ASP A 114 18.41 -13.78 11.28
N ASP A 115 18.05 -14.86 11.96
CA ASP A 115 18.69 -16.17 11.82
C ASP A 115 18.49 -16.81 10.42
N VAL A 116 17.30 -16.65 9.80
CA VAL A 116 16.99 -17.35 8.54
C VAL A 116 17.14 -16.50 7.27
N VAL A 117 17.07 -15.18 7.37
CA VAL A 117 17.15 -14.27 6.20
C VAL A 117 18.46 -13.47 6.21
N TYR A 118 18.92 -13.02 7.37
CA TYR A 118 20.06 -12.10 7.51
C TYR A 118 21.30 -12.75 8.08
N ALA A 119 21.34 -14.08 8.20
CA ALA A 119 22.50 -14.82 8.73
C ALA A 119 23.81 -14.58 7.94
N ALA A 120 23.69 -14.34 6.62
CA ALA A 120 24.85 -14.09 5.78
C ALA A 120 25.50 -12.72 6.08
N PRO A 121 26.85 -12.63 6.22
CA PRO A 121 27.52 -11.37 6.54
C PRO A 121 27.20 -10.21 5.61
N ALA A 122 26.98 -10.49 4.31
CA ALA A 122 26.69 -9.49 3.28
C ALA A 122 25.35 -8.75 3.47
N VAL A 123 24.42 -9.32 4.23
CA VAL A 123 23.06 -8.75 4.42
C VAL A 123 22.73 -8.44 5.88
N ARG A 124 23.59 -8.86 6.81
CA ARG A 124 23.35 -8.71 8.27
C ARG A 124 23.09 -7.27 8.69
N ASP A 125 23.83 -6.32 8.12
CA ASP A 125 23.68 -4.90 8.46
C ASP A 125 22.33 -4.32 8.00
N ARG A 126 21.64 -4.96 7.06
CA ARG A 126 20.34 -4.54 6.57
C ARG A 126 19.19 -4.85 7.53
N PHE A 127 19.35 -5.86 8.38
CA PHE A 127 18.32 -6.37 9.28
C PHE A 127 17.63 -5.26 10.10
N ALA A 128 18.43 -4.46 10.83
CA ALA A 128 17.89 -3.40 11.67
C ALA A 128 17.24 -2.26 10.88
N ILE A 129 17.71 -2.02 9.65
CA ILE A 129 17.18 -0.98 8.76
C ILE A 129 15.85 -1.44 8.15
N GLU A 130 15.80 -2.67 7.63
CA GLU A 130 14.64 -3.19 6.89
C GLU A 130 13.48 -3.57 7.81
N LEU A 131 13.76 -4.18 8.98
CA LEU A 131 12.76 -4.62 9.95
C LEU A 131 12.56 -3.66 11.13
N GLY A 132 13.27 -2.54 11.15
CA GLY A 132 13.05 -1.47 12.13
C GLY A 132 11.71 -0.74 11.89
N PRO A 133 11.24 0.06 12.88
CA PRO A 133 9.99 0.80 12.76
C PRO A 133 9.95 1.78 11.58
N ALA A 134 11.10 2.30 11.16
CA ALA A 134 11.26 3.16 9.99
C ALA A 134 11.51 2.36 8.71
N GLY A 135 11.67 1.05 8.80
CA GLY A 135 11.87 0.15 7.66
C GLY A 135 10.67 0.17 6.71
N ARG A 136 10.94 -0.13 5.45
CA ARG A 136 9.93 -0.06 4.38
C ARG A 136 8.73 -0.97 4.66
N LEU A 137 8.96 -2.19 5.13
CA LEU A 137 7.91 -3.15 5.41
C LEU A 137 6.90 -2.64 6.46
N ALA A 138 7.40 -2.07 7.56
CA ALA A 138 6.56 -1.51 8.63
C ALA A 138 5.90 -0.20 8.19
N ARG A 139 6.67 0.71 7.58
CA ARG A 139 6.19 2.02 7.15
C ARG A 139 5.09 1.94 6.10
N LEU A 140 5.13 0.93 5.22
CA LEU A 140 4.12 0.71 4.18
C LEU A 140 3.00 -0.23 4.64
N GLY A 141 3.00 -0.65 5.90
CA GLY A 141 1.97 -1.52 6.47
C GLY A 141 1.91 -2.90 5.83
N LEU A 142 3.04 -3.43 5.36
CA LEU A 142 3.16 -4.79 4.83
C LEU A 142 3.35 -5.80 5.97
N ILE A 143 3.94 -5.34 7.07
CA ILE A 143 4.04 -6.07 8.33
C ILE A 143 3.47 -5.21 9.46
N GLU A 144 2.98 -5.87 10.49
CA GLU A 144 2.56 -5.26 11.75
C GLU A 144 3.57 -5.63 12.83
N THR A 145 4.05 -4.63 13.58
CA THR A 145 4.85 -4.87 14.78
C THR A 145 3.94 -5.15 15.95
N ALA A 146 4.13 -6.30 16.61
CA ALA A 146 3.46 -6.55 17.87
C ALA A 146 3.93 -5.52 18.91
N THR A 147 3.03 -5.16 19.83
CA THR A 147 3.35 -4.21 20.89
C THR A 147 4.51 -4.76 21.71
N ALA A 148 5.69 -4.17 21.55
CA ALA A 148 6.88 -4.58 22.30
C ALA A 148 6.63 -4.38 23.80
N ARG A 149 6.97 -5.37 24.62
CA ARG A 149 7.02 -5.17 26.07
C ARG A 149 8.20 -4.23 26.38
N PRO A 150 8.08 -3.35 27.38
CA PRO A 150 9.13 -2.36 27.67
C PRO A 150 10.54 -2.93 27.92
N ARG A 151 10.64 -4.23 28.16
CA ARG A 151 11.89 -4.94 28.44
C ARG A 151 12.43 -5.75 27.27
N ASP A 152 11.70 -5.83 26.18
CA ASP A 152 12.15 -6.59 25.01
C ASP A 152 13.18 -5.74 24.27
N GLY A 153 14.40 -6.30 24.12
CA GLY A 153 15.39 -5.74 23.21
C GLY A 153 14.87 -5.80 21.76
N PHE A 154 15.60 -5.21 20.82
CA PHE A 154 15.21 -5.19 19.41
C PHE A 154 14.85 -6.59 18.85
N LEU A 155 15.68 -7.59 19.13
CA LEU A 155 15.49 -8.98 18.71
C LEU A 155 14.29 -9.69 19.35
N GLY A 156 13.89 -9.25 20.55
CA GLY A 156 12.73 -9.79 21.26
C GLY A 156 11.40 -9.24 20.77
N ARG A 157 11.42 -8.25 19.88
CA ARG A 157 10.20 -7.75 19.20
C ARG A 157 9.70 -8.80 18.23
N SER A 158 8.39 -8.81 18.04
CA SER A 158 7.74 -9.72 17.10
C SER A 158 7.03 -8.93 16.00
N VAL A 159 6.90 -9.58 14.85
CA VAL A 159 6.18 -9.06 13.68
C VAL A 159 5.24 -10.13 13.14
N ARG A 160 4.21 -9.68 12.46
CA ARG A 160 3.34 -10.53 11.66
C ARG A 160 3.09 -9.88 10.30
N ILE A 161 2.75 -10.68 9.32
CA ILE A 161 2.33 -10.17 8.04
C ILE A 161 0.98 -9.46 8.17
N ALA A 162 0.78 -8.36 7.46
CA ALA A 162 -0.51 -7.69 7.44
C ALA A 162 -1.58 -8.59 6.77
N GLU A 163 -2.80 -8.65 7.35
CA GLU A 163 -3.91 -9.45 6.83
C GLU A 163 -4.18 -9.14 5.35
N ARG A 164 -4.06 -7.89 4.94
CA ARG A 164 -4.20 -7.47 3.55
C ARG A 164 -3.28 -8.19 2.58
N ILE A 165 -2.06 -8.52 2.99
CA ILE A 165 -1.09 -9.23 2.13
C ILE A 165 -1.47 -10.70 2.03
N VAL A 166 -2.01 -11.29 3.09
CA VAL A 166 -2.59 -12.63 3.07
C VAL A 166 -3.78 -12.67 2.11
N ASP A 167 -4.72 -11.74 2.22
CA ASP A 167 -5.86 -11.59 1.29
C ASP A 167 -5.41 -11.54 -0.16
N LEU A 168 -4.39 -10.72 -0.46
CA LEU A 168 -3.83 -10.60 -1.81
C LEU A 168 -3.24 -11.92 -2.31
N ALA A 169 -2.56 -12.68 -1.46
CA ALA A 169 -2.00 -14.00 -1.81
C ALA A 169 -3.10 -14.99 -2.21
N PHE A 170 -4.28 -14.89 -1.59
CA PHE A 170 -5.47 -15.67 -1.93
C PHE A 170 -6.32 -15.06 -3.05
N GLY A 171 -5.93 -13.93 -3.61
CA GLY A 171 -6.60 -13.29 -4.75
C GLY A 171 -7.81 -12.43 -4.38
N ILE A 172 -7.88 -11.95 -3.15
CA ILE A 172 -8.89 -11.00 -2.72
C ILE A 172 -8.42 -9.59 -3.09
N ASP A 173 -8.99 -9.05 -4.17
CA ASP A 173 -8.52 -7.80 -4.79
C ASP A 173 -9.29 -6.54 -4.31
N GLY A 174 -10.23 -6.65 -3.39
CA GLY A 174 -10.96 -5.51 -2.81
C GLY A 174 -10.10 -4.61 -1.93
N LEU A 175 -10.65 -3.45 -1.50
CA LEU A 175 -10.00 -2.65 -0.47
C LEU A 175 -9.92 -3.43 0.85
N ALA A 176 -8.85 -3.20 1.59
CA ALA A 176 -8.71 -3.74 2.93
C ALA A 176 -9.86 -3.28 3.85
N ARG A 177 -10.27 -4.15 4.78
CA ARG A 177 -11.41 -3.87 5.68
C ARG A 177 -11.18 -2.62 6.54
N ASP A 178 -9.94 -2.38 6.93
CA ASP A 178 -9.52 -1.23 7.73
C ASP A 178 -9.60 0.10 6.95
N VAL A 179 -9.74 0.06 5.63
CA VAL A 179 -9.85 1.22 4.74
C VAL A 179 -11.26 1.39 4.17
N ALA A 180 -11.98 0.31 3.94
CA ALA A 180 -13.29 0.31 3.25
C ALA A 180 -14.38 1.13 3.96
N GLY A 181 -14.23 1.39 5.28
CA GLY A 181 -15.17 2.20 6.05
C GLY A 181 -15.15 3.70 5.70
N PHE A 182 -14.01 4.22 5.24
CA PHE A 182 -13.81 5.66 4.99
C PHE A 182 -13.24 5.97 3.60
N ALA A 183 -12.92 4.95 2.80
CA ALA A 183 -12.40 5.14 1.45
C ALA A 183 -13.12 4.28 0.42
N ARG A 184 -13.09 4.72 -0.84
CA ARG A 184 -13.62 4.00 -2.00
C ARG A 184 -12.62 4.00 -3.13
N LEU A 185 -12.46 2.86 -3.77
CA LEU A 185 -11.71 2.73 -5.01
C LEU A 185 -12.68 2.89 -6.19
N ILE A 186 -12.39 3.83 -7.08
CA ILE A 186 -13.25 4.18 -8.22
C ILE A 186 -12.43 4.07 -9.49
N GLU A 187 -13.00 3.42 -10.51
CA GLU A 187 -12.53 3.57 -11.89
C GLU A 187 -13.07 4.92 -12.39
N PRO A 188 -12.20 5.86 -12.76
CA PRO A 188 -12.65 7.17 -13.21
C PRO A 188 -13.41 7.07 -14.53
N ASP A 189 -14.66 7.54 -14.53
CA ASP A 189 -15.47 7.59 -15.74
C ASP A 189 -14.94 8.62 -16.75
N GLU A 190 -15.32 8.42 -18.02
CA GLU A 190 -15.14 9.44 -19.04
C GLU A 190 -16.23 10.48 -18.89
N VAL A 191 -15.85 11.63 -18.35
CA VAL A 191 -16.78 12.75 -18.12
C VAL A 191 -16.31 13.94 -18.94
N GLU A 192 -17.18 14.48 -19.77
CA GLU A 192 -16.93 15.74 -20.45
C GLU A 192 -17.07 16.89 -19.44
N LEU A 193 -16.00 17.66 -19.27
CA LEU A 193 -16.04 18.88 -18.48
C LEU A 193 -16.79 19.97 -19.24
N LEU A 194 -17.82 20.51 -18.60
CA LEU A 194 -18.55 21.67 -19.15
C LEU A 194 -17.90 22.99 -18.77
N ASP A 195 -17.01 22.95 -17.79
CA ASP A 195 -16.30 24.12 -17.22
C ASP A 195 -14.99 23.69 -16.58
N ALA A 196 -14.11 24.66 -16.21
CA ALA A 196 -12.87 24.44 -15.49
C ALA A 196 -11.79 23.58 -16.22
N ALA A 197 -11.76 23.60 -17.54
CA ALA A 197 -10.78 22.83 -18.33
C ALA A 197 -9.32 23.23 -18.02
N GLU A 198 -9.05 24.51 -17.76
CA GLU A 198 -7.71 24.99 -17.39
C GLU A 198 -7.27 24.41 -16.03
N VAL A 199 -8.17 24.39 -15.04
CA VAL A 199 -7.91 23.79 -13.73
C VAL A 199 -7.62 22.29 -13.88
N ALA A 200 -8.42 21.59 -14.71
CA ALA A 200 -8.20 20.17 -14.96
C ALA A 200 -6.84 19.88 -15.58
N SER A 201 -6.43 20.69 -16.54
CA SER A 201 -5.11 20.57 -17.18
C SER A 201 -3.96 20.82 -16.19
N ALA A 202 -4.09 21.84 -15.35
CA ALA A 202 -3.08 22.17 -14.34
C ALA A 202 -3.00 21.10 -13.23
N VAL A 203 -4.13 20.55 -12.78
CA VAL A 203 -4.17 19.44 -11.81
C VAL A 203 -3.55 18.19 -12.42
N HIS A 204 -3.83 17.88 -13.70
CA HIS A 204 -3.21 16.77 -14.40
C HIS A 204 -1.69 16.93 -14.43
N ALA A 205 -1.18 18.10 -14.83
CA ALA A 205 0.26 18.37 -14.87
C ALA A 205 0.92 18.22 -13.49
N ALA A 206 0.28 18.70 -12.42
CA ALA A 206 0.78 18.54 -11.06
C ALA A 206 0.86 17.06 -10.63
N LEU A 207 -0.18 16.27 -10.91
CA LEU A 207 -0.21 14.83 -10.58
C LEU A 207 0.76 14.03 -11.47
N ALA A 208 0.91 14.36 -12.75
CA ALA A 208 1.88 13.72 -13.64
C ALA A 208 3.31 13.93 -13.12
N HIS A 209 3.61 15.12 -12.64
CA HIS A 209 4.91 15.41 -12.03
C HIS A 209 5.18 14.57 -10.79
N HIS A 210 4.16 14.26 -9.96
CA HIS A 210 4.30 13.33 -8.83
C HIS A 210 4.69 11.94 -9.30
N VAL A 211 4.09 11.44 -10.37
CA VAL A 211 4.37 10.10 -10.91
C VAL A 211 5.79 10.02 -11.46
N GLU A 212 6.25 11.07 -12.15
CA GLU A 212 7.56 11.09 -12.80
C GLU A 212 8.71 11.36 -11.84
N ALA A 213 8.56 12.33 -10.94
CA ALA A 213 9.64 12.80 -10.06
C ALA A 213 9.60 12.17 -8.65
N GLY A 214 8.53 11.43 -8.31
CA GLY A 214 8.34 10.86 -6.96
C GLY A 214 8.18 11.93 -5.87
N ALA A 215 8.06 13.19 -6.25
CA ALA A 215 7.88 14.33 -5.36
C ALA A 215 7.22 15.49 -6.15
N GLY A 216 6.61 16.41 -5.44
CA GLY A 216 5.98 17.57 -6.08
C GLY A 216 4.96 18.22 -5.15
N ALA A 217 4.53 19.42 -5.49
CA ALA A 217 3.49 20.12 -4.76
C ALA A 217 2.13 19.44 -4.94
N VAL A 218 1.40 19.28 -3.85
CA VAL A 218 0.10 18.60 -3.83
C VAL A 218 -1.00 19.56 -4.31
N PRO A 219 -1.80 19.21 -5.34
CA PRO A 219 -2.93 20.03 -5.73
C PRO A 219 -4.01 20.05 -4.65
N LEU A 220 -4.38 21.25 -4.19
CA LEU A 220 -5.49 21.52 -3.29
C LEU A 220 -6.61 22.23 -4.04
N LEU A 221 -7.72 21.55 -4.31
CA LEU A 221 -8.87 22.12 -4.99
C LEU A 221 -9.85 22.67 -3.94
N ARG A 222 -10.04 23.98 -3.92
CA ARG A 222 -11.01 24.65 -3.05
C ARG A 222 -12.25 25.00 -3.85
N GLY A 223 -13.42 24.68 -3.32
CA GLY A 223 -14.69 24.98 -3.99
C GLY A 223 -15.89 24.53 -3.19
N ALA A 224 -17.07 25.02 -3.58
CA ALA A 224 -18.31 24.58 -2.99
C ALA A 224 -18.58 23.10 -3.24
N GLU A 225 -19.41 22.49 -2.42
CA GLU A 225 -19.92 21.16 -2.69
C GLU A 225 -20.60 21.11 -4.07
N GLY A 226 -20.35 20.05 -4.84
CA GLY A 226 -20.85 19.92 -6.21
C GLY A 226 -20.08 20.73 -7.27
N SER A 227 -19.00 21.44 -6.93
CA SER A 227 -18.19 22.18 -7.93
C SER A 227 -17.30 21.30 -8.82
N GLY A 228 -17.37 19.97 -8.69
CA GLY A 228 -16.60 19.04 -9.54
C GLY A 228 -15.16 18.79 -9.10
N ARG A 229 -14.76 19.19 -7.89
CA ARG A 229 -13.40 18.97 -7.36
C ARG A 229 -12.92 17.54 -7.55
N GLN A 230 -13.71 16.56 -7.11
CA GLN A 230 -13.39 15.14 -7.24
C GLN A 230 -13.38 14.67 -8.68
N THR A 231 -14.28 15.20 -9.52
CA THR A 231 -14.36 14.89 -10.96
C THR A 231 -13.07 15.29 -11.68
N ILE A 232 -12.55 16.48 -11.39
CA ILE A 232 -11.27 16.95 -11.98
C ILE A 232 -10.11 16.04 -11.61
N VAL A 233 -10.01 15.65 -10.33
CA VAL A 233 -8.96 14.70 -9.90
C VAL A 233 -9.17 13.34 -10.56
N GLY A 234 -10.41 12.88 -10.71
CA GLY A 234 -10.74 11.63 -11.42
C GLY A 234 -10.31 11.66 -12.89
N LEU A 235 -10.56 12.75 -13.61
CA LEU A 235 -10.11 12.92 -15.00
C LEU A 235 -8.58 12.92 -15.12
N ALA A 236 -7.90 13.59 -14.19
CA ALA A 236 -6.44 13.57 -14.12
C ALA A 236 -5.90 12.15 -13.84
N ALA A 237 -6.51 11.43 -12.89
CA ALA A 237 -6.15 10.04 -12.60
C ALA A 237 -6.34 9.14 -13.82
N ARG A 238 -7.47 9.28 -14.53
CA ARG A 238 -7.74 8.54 -15.78
C ARG A 238 -6.69 8.82 -16.86
N ALA A 239 -6.34 10.08 -17.06
CA ALA A 239 -5.29 10.46 -18.03
C ALA A 239 -3.93 9.87 -17.70
N LEU A 240 -3.66 9.58 -16.42
CA LEU A 240 -2.48 8.88 -15.93
C LEU A 240 -2.61 7.34 -15.98
N GLY A 241 -3.74 6.81 -16.45
CA GLY A 241 -4.02 5.38 -16.42
C GLY A 241 -4.15 4.81 -15.00
N ALA A 242 -4.51 5.66 -14.04
CA ALA A 242 -4.62 5.31 -12.63
C ALA A 242 -6.08 5.27 -12.16
N ARG A 243 -6.37 4.46 -11.16
CA ARG A 243 -7.62 4.49 -10.38
C ARG A 243 -7.67 5.70 -9.47
N LEU A 244 -8.83 5.94 -8.87
CA LEU A 244 -9.01 6.99 -7.87
C LEU A 244 -9.36 6.36 -6.52
N LEU A 245 -8.54 6.60 -5.50
CA LEU A 245 -8.82 6.23 -4.13
C LEU A 245 -9.37 7.46 -3.38
N VAL A 246 -10.68 7.51 -3.26
CA VAL A 246 -11.40 8.61 -2.60
C VAL A 246 -11.48 8.34 -1.11
N VAL A 247 -10.87 9.22 -0.31
CA VAL A 247 -10.85 9.15 1.15
C VAL A 247 -11.67 10.28 1.73
N ARG A 248 -12.69 9.96 2.51
CA ARG A 248 -13.55 10.97 3.17
C ARG A 248 -12.97 11.33 4.54
N CYS A 249 -12.53 12.55 4.68
CA CYS A 249 -11.89 13.02 5.92
C CYS A 249 -12.82 12.98 7.12
N ALA A 250 -14.13 13.18 6.92
CA ALA A 250 -15.14 13.11 7.97
C ALA A 250 -15.27 11.70 8.60
N ASP A 251 -14.98 10.66 7.84
CA ASP A 251 -15.17 9.27 8.28
C ASP A 251 -13.86 8.64 8.81
N LEU A 252 -12.76 9.39 8.83
CA LEU A 252 -11.47 8.90 9.28
C LEU A 252 -11.47 8.55 10.77
N PRO A 253 -10.91 7.39 11.16
CA PRO A 253 -10.79 6.99 12.55
C PRO A 253 -9.87 7.92 13.34
N LEU A 254 -9.94 7.86 14.67
CA LEU A 254 -9.07 8.65 15.54
C LEU A 254 -7.58 8.32 15.37
N GLY A 255 -7.25 7.07 15.08
CA GLY A 255 -5.87 6.61 14.83
C GLY A 255 -5.42 6.90 13.39
N LEU A 256 -5.17 8.16 13.06
CA LEU A 256 -4.82 8.60 11.70
C LEU A 256 -3.58 7.92 11.12
N ASP A 257 -2.53 7.71 11.91
CA ASP A 257 -1.27 7.15 11.42
C ASP A 257 -1.47 5.79 10.74
N ARG A 258 -2.20 4.88 11.40
CA ARG A 258 -2.52 3.57 10.84
C ARG A 258 -3.43 3.67 9.62
N ALA A 259 -4.44 4.53 9.68
CA ALA A 259 -5.37 4.73 8.58
C ALA A 259 -4.63 5.25 7.34
N MET A 260 -3.73 6.22 7.50
CA MET A 260 -2.95 6.78 6.39
C MET A 260 -1.94 5.78 5.83
N THR A 261 -1.29 4.98 6.67
CA THR A 261 -0.43 3.87 6.22
C THR A 261 -1.23 2.88 5.36
N ALA A 262 -2.43 2.50 5.79
CA ALA A 262 -3.30 1.61 5.04
C ALA A 262 -3.77 2.24 3.72
N VAL A 263 -4.15 3.53 3.71
CA VAL A 263 -4.50 4.28 2.49
C VAL A 263 -3.34 4.30 1.49
N GLN A 264 -2.12 4.59 1.94
CA GLN A 264 -0.94 4.60 1.08
C GLN A 264 -0.66 3.21 0.49
N ARG A 265 -0.77 2.15 1.31
CA ARG A 265 -0.64 0.77 0.86
C ARG A 265 -1.66 0.44 -0.23
N GLU A 266 -2.94 0.73 0.01
CA GLU A 266 -3.99 0.46 -0.99
C GLU A 266 -3.79 1.28 -2.26
N ALA A 267 -3.38 2.55 -2.17
CA ALA A 267 -3.09 3.37 -3.34
C ALA A 267 -1.97 2.76 -4.20
N ILE A 268 -0.92 2.25 -3.58
CA ILE A 268 0.18 1.58 -4.29
C ILE A 268 -0.30 0.28 -4.92
N LEU A 269 -1.01 -0.58 -4.16
CA LEU A 269 -1.54 -1.86 -4.65
C LEU A 269 -2.47 -1.70 -5.85
N HIS A 270 -3.30 -0.68 -5.83
CA HIS A 270 -4.31 -0.43 -6.86
C HIS A 270 -3.86 0.56 -7.93
N ARG A 271 -2.60 1.07 -7.88
CA ARG A 271 -2.09 2.12 -8.76
C ARG A 271 -3.04 3.31 -8.81
N ALA A 272 -3.46 3.78 -7.64
CA ALA A 272 -4.48 4.81 -7.53
C ALA A 272 -3.89 6.16 -7.13
N VAL A 273 -4.51 7.23 -7.64
CA VAL A 273 -4.36 8.59 -7.12
C VAL A 273 -5.17 8.69 -5.83
N ILE A 274 -4.57 9.12 -4.74
CA ILE A 274 -5.31 9.42 -3.51
C ILE A 274 -5.98 10.78 -3.65
N VAL A 275 -7.25 10.88 -3.32
CA VAL A 275 -7.93 12.16 -3.11
C VAL A 275 -8.51 12.21 -1.70
N MET A 276 -7.98 13.14 -0.87
CA MET A 276 -8.51 13.41 0.46
C MET A 276 -9.62 14.45 0.34
N CYS A 277 -10.85 14.04 0.64
CA CYS A 277 -12.04 14.88 0.46
C CYS A 277 -12.42 15.59 1.75
N ASP A 278 -12.76 16.87 1.60
CA ASP A 278 -13.36 17.70 2.64
C ASP A 278 -12.45 17.85 3.88
N LEU A 279 -11.25 18.41 3.64
CA LEU A 279 -10.21 18.59 4.67
C LEU A 279 -10.67 19.42 5.87
N GLU A 280 -11.66 20.30 5.70
CA GLU A 280 -12.28 21.04 6.78
C GLU A 280 -12.80 20.14 7.90
N ALA A 281 -13.16 18.89 7.60
CA ALA A 281 -13.57 17.92 8.61
C ALA A 281 -12.45 17.50 9.56
N LEU A 282 -11.19 17.80 9.23
CA LEU A 282 -10.03 17.53 10.09
C LEU A 282 -9.59 18.76 10.91
N ALA A 283 -10.11 19.94 10.60
CA ALA A 283 -9.78 21.16 11.34
C ALA A 283 -10.34 21.12 12.76
N ASP A 284 -9.75 21.90 13.67
CA ASP A 284 -10.33 22.10 14.98
C ASP A 284 -11.69 22.79 14.85
N ASP A 285 -12.63 22.34 15.65
CA ASP A 285 -13.93 22.99 15.82
C ASP A 285 -14.13 23.30 17.30
N PRO A 286 -14.01 24.57 17.70
CA PRO A 286 -14.21 24.97 19.08
C PRO A 286 -15.61 24.65 19.62
N ALA A 287 -16.63 24.57 18.75
CA ALA A 287 -17.99 24.28 19.15
C ALA A 287 -18.18 22.80 19.55
N THR A 288 -17.45 21.90 18.89
CA THR A 288 -17.51 20.45 19.17
C THR A 288 -16.33 19.95 20.02
N GLY A 289 -15.33 20.79 20.27
CA GLY A 289 -14.09 20.40 20.95
C GLY A 289 -13.18 19.52 20.09
N GLN A 290 -13.41 19.45 18.78
CA GLN A 290 -12.58 18.69 17.85
C GLN A 290 -11.18 19.31 17.76
N LEU A 291 -10.15 18.47 17.94
CA LEU A 291 -8.75 18.88 17.78
C LEU A 291 -8.34 18.92 16.31
N ASP A 292 -7.40 19.81 15.98
CA ASP A 292 -6.80 19.89 14.65
C ASP A 292 -5.98 18.65 14.32
N ARG A 293 -6.45 17.89 13.32
CA ARG A 293 -5.83 16.66 12.83
C ARG A 293 -5.10 16.86 11.49
N THR A 294 -5.13 18.06 10.92
CA THR A 294 -4.51 18.36 9.62
C THR A 294 -3.00 18.18 9.65
N ARG A 295 -2.36 18.49 10.78
CA ARG A 295 -0.93 18.31 10.98
C ARG A 295 -0.51 16.84 11.00
N VAL A 296 -1.35 15.96 11.55
CA VAL A 296 -1.09 14.51 11.54
C VAL A 296 -1.16 13.98 10.11
N LEU A 297 -2.10 14.49 9.32
CA LEU A 297 -2.21 14.15 7.90
C LEU A 297 -0.95 14.56 7.12
N ASP A 298 -0.43 15.77 7.34
CA ASP A 298 0.79 16.24 6.69
C ASP A 298 2.00 15.34 7.04
N LEU A 299 2.17 15.00 8.30
CA LEU A 299 3.24 14.09 8.74
C LEU A 299 3.10 12.69 8.12
N ALA A 300 1.88 12.16 8.04
CA ALA A 300 1.62 10.86 7.45
C ALA A 300 2.00 10.80 5.97
N PHE A 301 1.78 11.87 5.22
CA PHE A 301 2.14 11.95 3.79
C PHE A 301 3.55 12.50 3.51
N ALA A 302 4.32 12.88 4.53
CA ALA A 302 5.66 13.45 4.36
C ALA A 302 6.60 12.61 3.49
N HIS A 303 6.48 11.29 3.58
CA HIS A 303 7.31 10.33 2.85
C HIS A 303 6.56 9.57 1.74
N TYR A 304 5.31 9.93 1.49
CA TYR A 304 4.54 9.33 0.40
C TYR A 304 4.92 9.96 -0.93
N THR A 305 5.44 9.17 -1.83
CA THR A 305 5.93 9.63 -3.15
C THR A 305 4.88 9.52 -4.25
N GLY A 306 3.75 8.85 -3.97
CA GLY A 306 2.69 8.66 -4.96
C GLY A 306 1.83 9.92 -5.20
N PRO A 307 0.95 9.86 -6.21
CA PRO A 307 0.06 10.97 -6.55
C PRO A 307 -1.02 11.16 -5.48
N LEU A 308 -1.12 12.41 -5.00
CA LEU A 308 -2.04 12.83 -3.94
C LEU A 308 -2.69 14.15 -4.34
N ALA A 309 -4.00 14.26 -4.16
CA ALA A 309 -4.76 15.50 -4.28
C ALA A 309 -5.61 15.73 -3.03
N LEU A 310 -5.89 16.99 -2.75
CA LEU A 310 -6.67 17.42 -1.59
C LEU A 310 -7.87 18.23 -2.05
N THR A 311 -9.01 18.11 -1.36
CA THR A 311 -10.15 18.99 -1.59
C THR A 311 -10.63 19.64 -0.31
N ALA A 312 -11.10 20.88 -0.39
CA ALA A 312 -11.61 21.64 0.74
C ALA A 312 -12.72 22.60 0.32
N CYS A 313 -13.49 23.10 1.31
CA CYS A 313 -14.46 24.16 1.08
C CYS A 313 -13.76 25.48 0.73
N PRO A 314 -14.47 26.48 0.16
CA PRO A 314 -13.88 27.78 -0.25
C PRO A 314 -13.29 28.57 0.93
N SER A 315 -13.87 28.44 2.11
CA SER A 315 -13.47 29.13 3.33
C SER A 315 -12.28 28.48 4.03
N PHE A 316 -11.78 27.33 3.54
CA PHE A 316 -10.64 26.67 4.12
C PHE A 316 -9.37 27.48 3.87
N ALA A 317 -8.99 28.27 4.87
CA ALA A 317 -7.88 29.23 4.81
C ALA A 317 -6.61 28.77 5.52
N ARG A 318 -6.62 27.56 6.12
CA ARG A 318 -5.44 27.07 6.82
C ARG A 318 -4.32 26.72 5.84
N PRO A 319 -3.10 27.18 6.10
CA PRO A 319 -1.97 26.65 5.40
C PRO A 319 -1.82 25.18 5.82
N LEU A 320 -2.42 24.27 5.06
CA LEU A 320 -1.82 22.97 4.95
C LEU A 320 -0.48 23.27 4.31
N VAL A 321 0.56 23.22 5.10
CA VAL A 321 1.91 23.11 4.57
C VAL A 321 2.20 21.62 4.56
N PRO A 322 1.76 20.90 3.52
CA PRO A 322 2.27 19.57 3.31
C PRO A 322 3.78 19.75 3.29
N SER A 323 4.51 18.87 3.91
CA SER A 323 5.96 18.76 3.78
C SER A 323 6.42 18.81 2.31
N ARG A 324 5.49 18.61 1.37
CA ARG A 324 5.65 18.63 -0.08
C ARG A 324 5.27 19.97 -0.75
N GLY A 325 4.71 20.93 -0.01
CA GLY A 325 4.08 22.12 -0.57
C GLY A 325 2.69 21.85 -1.17
N ALA A 326 1.89 22.90 -1.36
CA ALA A 326 0.57 22.81 -2.00
C ALA A 326 0.40 23.84 -3.11
N ILE A 327 -0.23 23.44 -4.21
CA ILE A 327 -0.72 24.33 -5.26
C ILE A 327 -2.23 24.45 -5.09
N VAL A 328 -2.70 25.66 -4.81
CA VAL A 328 -4.13 25.91 -4.59
C VAL A 328 -4.82 26.25 -5.90
N PHE A 329 -5.90 25.54 -6.18
CA PHE A 329 -6.79 25.77 -7.31
C PHE A 329 -8.17 26.14 -6.77
N ASP A 330 -8.59 27.37 -7.00
CA ASP A 330 -9.94 27.82 -6.66
C ASP A 330 -10.89 27.42 -7.77
N MET A 331 -11.88 26.59 -7.43
CA MET A 331 -12.89 26.12 -8.38
C MET A 331 -13.88 27.23 -8.68
N PRO A 332 -14.20 27.48 -9.95
CA PRO A 332 -15.23 28.42 -10.31
C PRO A 332 -16.59 27.98 -9.73
N ALA A 333 -17.44 28.94 -9.41
CA ALA A 333 -18.80 28.64 -9.05
C ALA A 333 -19.53 28.09 -10.28
N THR A 334 -20.12 26.89 -10.14
CA THR A 334 -20.89 26.28 -11.22
C THR A 334 -22.07 27.15 -11.59
N SER A 335 -22.11 27.63 -12.83
CA SER A 335 -23.22 28.48 -13.33
C SER A 335 -24.54 27.71 -13.34
N GLU A 336 -25.66 28.43 -13.33
CA GLU A 336 -26.99 27.84 -13.44
C GLU A 336 -27.13 27.03 -14.74
N ALA A 337 -26.63 27.55 -15.85
CA ALA A 337 -26.66 26.89 -17.15
C ALA A 337 -25.88 25.55 -17.12
N VAL A 338 -24.70 25.53 -16.53
CA VAL A 338 -23.90 24.30 -16.37
C VAL A 338 -24.62 23.30 -15.46
N ARG A 339 -25.22 23.75 -14.35
CA ARG A 339 -26.00 22.85 -13.49
C ARG A 339 -27.21 22.25 -14.21
N ALA A 340 -27.92 23.05 -14.98
CA ALA A 340 -29.06 22.58 -15.77
C ALA A 340 -28.63 21.52 -16.80
N GLU A 341 -27.51 21.74 -17.49
CA GLU A 341 -26.97 20.79 -18.46
C GLU A 341 -26.53 19.48 -17.78
N LEU A 342 -25.88 19.55 -16.62
CA LEU A 342 -25.50 18.36 -15.84
C LEU A 342 -26.70 17.55 -15.42
N TRP A 343 -27.78 18.22 -14.93
CA TRP A 343 -29.05 17.56 -14.61
C TRP A 343 -29.69 16.92 -15.82
N TYR A 344 -29.72 17.63 -16.96
CA TYR A 344 -30.25 17.10 -18.21
C TYR A 344 -29.53 15.84 -18.69
N ARG A 345 -28.19 15.78 -18.53
CA ARG A 345 -27.40 14.61 -18.88
C ARG A 345 -27.54 13.46 -17.88
N ALA A 346 -27.70 13.76 -16.59
CA ALA A 346 -27.82 12.76 -15.53
C ALA A 346 -29.21 12.12 -15.45
N LEU A 347 -30.26 12.85 -15.84
CA LEU A 347 -31.62 12.33 -15.82
C LEU A 347 -31.80 11.31 -16.97
N PRO A 348 -32.28 10.08 -16.67
CA PRO A 348 -32.64 9.16 -17.72
C PRO A 348 -33.64 9.83 -18.62
N ARG A 349 -33.36 9.87 -19.94
CA ARG A 349 -34.33 10.37 -20.93
C ARG A 349 -35.64 9.63 -20.68
N ALA A 350 -36.62 10.31 -20.13
CA ALA A 350 -37.96 9.78 -20.02
C ALA A 350 -38.32 9.31 -21.43
N ARG A 351 -38.49 8.01 -21.62
CA ARG A 351 -39.06 7.49 -22.86
C ARG A 351 -40.42 8.12 -22.92
N SER A 352 -40.58 9.07 -23.82
CA SER A 352 -41.93 9.58 -24.17
C SER A 352 -42.78 8.39 -24.51
N PRO A 353 -44.00 8.32 -24.01
CA PRO A 353 -44.93 7.23 -24.28
C PRO A 353 -45.25 7.08 -25.76
#